data_782a23b598a06dbb5192eb7794909ea6
#
_entry.id   782a23b598a06dbb5192eb7794909ea6
#
_cell.length_a   1.000
_cell.length_b   1.000
_cell.length_c   1.000
_cell.angle_alpha   90.00
_cell.angle_beta   90.00
_cell.angle_gamma   90.00
#
_symmetry.space_group_name_H-M   'P 1'
#
loop_
_entity.id
_entity.type
_entity.pdbx_description
1 polymer ?
#
loop_
_entity_poly.entity_id
_entity_poly.type
_entity_poly.pdbx_seq_one_letter_code
_entity_poly.pdbx_strand_id
1 'polypeptide(L)'
;REQIQKVCESEYDFYKREDIVKSKDDFDVNVLQLFADQGWLSMPFSEESGGLGFGAIELSILFEEFGKALVIEPYLSTVVLSGTMLDRSNFADKNELISKICAGEMHISFAYAEVNKTYDYSSVNTTLDSSNVLNGTKTLVLNGSNAHKLIVSCTKDGELVLVILDSDMDGVSMNSFSTVDGQSCSEISFENVKLTDDHVIASGDEANNLIKDSINLATLCVSAEAVGLMESCYFKTLEYTKGREQFGQPISNFQVLQHRMVDMFIESELAKSLLIKAMLEVNNKSDEMYKHVSALKSYIGKSGKTSAKEAVQLHGGMGVSEELMIGHYLKKMISIDALFGNSDFHLRQIT
;
A
#
# COMPACT_ATOMS: atom_id res chain seq x y z
N ARG A 1 13.82 7.36 10.97
CA ARG A 1 14.37 7.04 9.66
C ARG A 1 15.58 6.12 9.75
N GLU A 2 16.65 6.52 10.46
CA GLU A 2 17.90 5.72 10.57
C GLU A 2 17.69 4.30 11.09
N GLN A 3 16.75 4.10 12.03
CA GLN A 3 16.42 2.77 12.54
C GLN A 3 15.75 1.91 11.48
N ILE A 4 14.81 2.47 10.71
CA ILE A 4 14.14 1.77 9.62
C ILE A 4 15.15 1.36 8.54
N GLN A 5 16.04 2.29 8.14
CA GLN A 5 17.09 2.01 7.17
C GLN A 5 17.98 0.84 7.61
N LYS A 6 18.45 0.87 8.85
CA LYS A 6 19.30 -0.22 9.40
C LYS A 6 18.59 -1.58 9.34
N VAL A 7 17.32 -1.64 9.73
CA VAL A 7 16.55 -2.89 9.66
C VAL A 7 16.36 -3.33 8.22
N CYS A 8 15.99 -2.44 7.31
CA CYS A 8 15.85 -2.79 5.90
C CYS A 8 17.17 -3.25 5.27
N GLU A 9 18.31 -2.65 5.65
CA GLU A 9 19.63 -3.04 5.14
C GLU A 9 20.12 -4.38 5.70
N SER A 10 19.83 -4.69 6.97
CA SER A 10 20.34 -5.90 7.63
C SER A 10 19.41 -7.11 7.47
N GLU A 11 18.10 -6.90 7.51
CA GLU A 11 17.11 -7.97 7.58
C GLU A 11 16.28 -8.12 6.31
N TYR A 12 16.40 -7.19 5.35
CA TYR A 12 15.56 -7.15 4.15
C TYR A 12 16.35 -6.80 2.90
N ASP A 13 17.39 -7.61 2.59
CA ASP A 13 18.15 -7.44 1.36
C ASP A 13 17.37 -7.96 0.14
N PHE A 14 17.89 -7.65 -1.05
CA PHE A 14 17.24 -8.03 -2.31
C PHE A 14 17.08 -9.54 -2.48
N TYR A 15 18.06 -10.34 -2.08
CA TYR A 15 18.01 -11.81 -2.24
C TYR A 15 17.01 -12.42 -1.27
N LYS A 16 16.98 -11.95 -0.03
CA LYS A 16 15.98 -12.37 0.96
C LYS A 16 14.56 -12.03 0.49
N ARG A 17 14.35 -10.81 -0.05
CA ARG A 17 13.07 -10.45 -0.67
C ARG A 17 12.67 -11.39 -1.82
N GLU A 18 13.61 -11.74 -2.70
CA GLU A 18 13.34 -12.68 -3.79
C GLU A 18 12.94 -14.06 -3.28
N ASP A 19 13.55 -14.53 -2.21
CA ASP A 19 13.20 -15.80 -1.57
C ASP A 19 11.78 -15.73 -0.98
N ILE A 20 11.39 -14.60 -0.34
CA ILE A 20 10.05 -14.39 0.18
C ILE A 20 9.02 -14.41 -0.97
N VAL A 21 9.24 -13.65 -2.05
CA VAL A 21 8.34 -13.61 -3.23
C VAL A 21 8.15 -14.99 -3.86
N LYS A 22 9.16 -15.84 -3.79
CA LYS A 22 9.11 -17.22 -4.32
C LYS A 22 8.55 -18.22 -3.32
N SER A 23 8.40 -17.86 -2.05
CA SER A 23 7.82 -18.69 -1.00
C SER A 23 6.31 -18.87 -1.19
N LYS A 24 5.73 -19.78 -0.41
CA LYS A 24 4.26 -19.94 -0.38
C LYS A 24 3.57 -19.04 0.64
N ASP A 25 4.35 -18.40 1.49
CA ASP A 25 3.83 -17.67 2.66
C ASP A 25 3.60 -16.19 2.38
N ASP A 26 3.92 -15.72 1.14
CA ASP A 26 3.67 -14.36 0.63
C ASP A 26 4.35 -13.22 1.42
N PHE A 27 4.92 -13.49 2.61
CA PHE A 27 5.70 -12.57 3.46
C PHE A 27 6.53 -13.36 4.49
N ASP A 28 7.52 -12.72 5.15
CA ASP A 28 8.33 -13.34 6.20
C ASP A 28 7.77 -13.01 7.59
N VAL A 29 7.26 -14.03 8.28
CA VAL A 29 6.71 -13.91 9.65
C VAL A 29 7.75 -13.34 10.63
N ASN A 30 9.04 -13.66 10.48
CA ASN A 30 10.08 -13.15 11.36
C ASN A 30 10.34 -11.66 11.14
N VAL A 31 10.28 -11.19 9.88
CA VAL A 31 10.40 -9.77 9.56
C VAL A 31 9.19 -9.02 10.09
N LEU A 32 7.99 -9.56 9.94
CA LEU A 32 6.80 -8.94 10.50
C LEU A 32 6.84 -8.89 12.04
N GLN A 33 7.32 -9.96 12.70
CA GLN A 33 7.53 -9.97 14.14
C GLN A 33 8.57 -8.92 14.55
N LEU A 34 9.65 -8.76 13.78
CA LEU A 34 10.61 -7.69 14.01
C LEU A 34 9.96 -6.32 13.92
N PHE A 35 9.04 -6.08 12.98
CA PHE A 35 8.28 -4.82 12.91
C PHE A 35 7.41 -4.63 14.15
N ALA A 36 6.79 -5.69 14.67
CA ALA A 36 6.05 -5.64 15.93
C ALA A 36 6.95 -5.28 17.12
N ASP A 37 8.09 -5.96 17.26
CA ASP A 37 9.07 -5.74 18.34
C ASP A 37 9.67 -4.32 18.33
N GLN A 38 9.79 -3.71 17.13
CA GLN A 38 10.20 -2.31 16.98
C GLN A 38 9.06 -1.30 17.22
N GLY A 39 7.84 -1.78 17.48
CA GLY A 39 6.65 -0.96 17.67
C GLY A 39 6.08 -0.37 16.37
N TRP A 40 6.54 -0.80 15.19
CA TRP A 40 6.09 -0.20 13.94
C TRP A 40 4.64 -0.54 13.62
N LEU A 41 4.16 -1.75 14.00
CA LEU A 41 2.77 -2.14 13.78
C LEU A 41 1.78 -1.32 14.62
N SER A 42 2.24 -0.75 15.74
CA SER A 42 1.42 0.07 16.63
C SER A 42 1.46 1.58 16.34
N MET A 43 2.30 2.01 15.38
CA MET A 43 2.55 3.44 15.11
C MET A 43 1.28 4.28 14.93
N PRO A 44 0.33 3.94 14.04
CA PRO A 44 -0.77 4.84 13.71
C PRO A 44 -1.97 4.75 14.66
N PHE A 45 -2.00 3.76 15.55
CA PHE A 45 -3.16 3.55 16.42
C PHE A 45 -3.16 4.51 17.60
N SER A 46 -4.34 4.84 18.07
CA SER A 46 -4.53 5.70 19.25
C SER A 46 -3.93 5.07 20.53
N GLU A 47 -3.51 5.90 21.48
CA GLU A 47 -3.03 5.42 22.77
C GLU A 47 -4.13 4.64 23.53
N GLU A 48 -5.40 4.97 23.33
CA GLU A 48 -6.56 4.26 23.90
C GLU A 48 -6.65 2.82 23.40
N SER A 49 -6.24 2.57 22.16
CA SER A 49 -6.19 1.23 21.56
C SER A 49 -4.84 0.52 21.78
N GLY A 50 -3.92 1.13 22.53
CA GLY A 50 -2.59 0.58 22.83
C GLY A 50 -1.54 0.91 21.75
N GLY A 51 -1.80 1.87 20.88
CA GLY A 51 -0.87 2.35 19.86
C GLY A 51 0.05 3.48 20.35
N LEU A 52 0.83 4.05 19.41
CA LEU A 52 1.79 5.13 19.66
C LEU A 52 1.24 6.52 19.30
N GLY A 53 0.07 6.61 18.67
CA GLY A 53 -0.55 7.87 18.25
C GLY A 53 0.22 8.63 17.17
N PHE A 54 1.09 7.96 16.40
CA PHE A 54 1.86 8.59 15.33
C PHE A 54 0.96 8.87 14.13
N GLY A 55 1.33 9.92 13.37
CA GLY A 55 0.51 10.43 12.30
C GLY A 55 1.00 10.09 10.90
N ALA A 56 0.49 10.87 9.95
CA ALA A 56 0.81 10.73 8.54
C ALA A 56 2.30 10.99 8.22
N ILE A 57 2.99 11.78 9.05
CA ILE A 57 4.41 12.12 8.86
C ILE A 57 5.26 10.86 9.09
N GLU A 58 5.08 10.19 10.22
CA GLU A 58 5.87 9.01 10.59
C GLU A 58 5.57 7.84 9.64
N LEU A 59 4.30 7.64 9.27
CA LEU A 59 3.93 6.65 8.25
C LEU A 59 4.57 6.95 6.90
N SER A 60 4.59 8.22 6.46
CA SER A 60 5.25 8.58 5.20
C SER A 60 6.74 8.27 5.23
N ILE A 61 7.43 8.55 6.35
CA ILE A 61 8.86 8.21 6.53
C ILE A 61 9.06 6.68 6.46
N LEU A 62 8.21 5.91 7.09
CA LEU A 62 8.27 4.44 7.05
C LEU A 62 8.12 3.92 5.62
N PHE A 63 7.10 4.40 4.91
CA PHE A 63 6.81 3.97 3.54
C PHE A 63 7.86 4.43 2.51
N GLU A 64 8.49 5.60 2.69
CA GLU A 64 9.66 5.97 1.87
C GLU A 64 10.77 4.91 1.97
N GLU A 65 11.11 4.46 3.18
CA GLU A 65 12.16 3.44 3.38
C GLU A 65 11.70 2.05 2.92
N PHE A 66 10.42 1.70 3.09
CA PHE A 66 9.84 0.48 2.55
C PHE A 66 9.92 0.45 1.01
N GLY A 67 9.69 1.59 0.35
CA GLY A 67 9.86 1.71 -1.10
C GLY A 67 11.29 1.45 -1.57
N LYS A 68 12.29 1.96 -0.84
CA LYS A 68 13.70 1.73 -1.15
C LYS A 68 14.09 0.25 -1.07
N ALA A 69 13.54 -0.48 -0.10
CA ALA A 69 13.80 -1.89 0.14
C ALA A 69 12.84 -2.82 -0.61
N LEU A 70 11.77 -2.30 -1.24
CA LEU A 70 10.70 -3.09 -1.87
C LEU A 70 10.00 -4.04 -0.88
N VAL A 71 9.68 -3.55 0.32
CA VAL A 71 9.01 -4.32 1.38
C VAL A 71 7.65 -4.83 0.89
N ILE A 72 7.33 -6.10 1.19
CA ILE A 72 6.08 -6.77 0.78
C ILE A 72 5.23 -7.25 1.96
N GLU A 73 5.72 -7.14 3.18
CA GLU A 73 4.98 -7.47 4.39
C GLU A 73 3.62 -6.75 4.43
N PRO A 74 2.58 -7.37 5.02
CA PRO A 74 1.18 -6.90 4.94
C PRO A 74 0.88 -5.67 5.80
N TYR A 75 1.83 -4.72 5.90
CA TYR A 75 1.67 -3.49 6.66
C TYR A 75 0.56 -2.60 6.10
N LEU A 76 0.53 -2.42 4.77
CA LEU A 76 -0.48 -1.58 4.12
C LEU A 76 -1.90 -2.11 4.32
N SER A 77 -2.11 -3.41 4.12
CA SER A 77 -3.43 -4.04 4.24
C SER A 77 -3.91 -4.10 5.69
N THR A 78 -3.04 -4.56 6.60
CA THR A 78 -3.42 -4.83 7.99
C THR A 78 -3.38 -3.57 8.86
N VAL A 79 -2.28 -2.81 8.81
CA VAL A 79 -2.11 -1.65 9.71
C VAL A 79 -2.80 -0.42 9.14
N VAL A 80 -2.48 -0.04 7.88
CA VAL A 80 -2.95 1.23 7.33
C VAL A 80 -4.42 1.17 6.92
N LEU A 81 -4.83 0.18 6.13
CA LEU A 81 -6.23 0.09 5.66
C LEU A 81 -7.18 -0.38 6.76
N SER A 82 -6.98 -1.60 7.25
CA SER A 82 -7.93 -2.25 8.15
C SER A 82 -7.81 -1.75 9.59
N GLY A 83 -6.59 -1.67 10.10
CA GLY A 83 -6.33 -1.31 11.49
C GLY A 83 -6.74 0.14 11.82
N THR A 84 -6.35 1.12 10.97
CA THR A 84 -6.76 2.52 11.20
C THR A 84 -8.27 2.74 11.03
N MET A 85 -8.93 1.94 10.18
CA MET A 85 -10.38 1.94 10.06
C MET A 85 -11.06 1.46 11.35
N LEU A 86 -10.57 0.35 11.92
CA LEU A 86 -11.06 -0.16 13.20
C LEU A 86 -10.82 0.82 14.35
N ASP A 87 -9.61 1.38 14.45
CA ASP A 87 -9.25 2.32 15.52
C ASP A 87 -10.18 3.54 15.56
N ARG A 88 -10.57 4.05 14.38
CA ARG A 88 -11.47 5.20 14.22
C ARG A 88 -12.95 4.87 14.34
N SER A 89 -13.32 3.59 14.29
CA SER A 89 -14.71 3.13 14.39
C SER A 89 -15.19 3.06 15.85
N ASN A 90 -16.49 2.85 16.02
CA ASN A 90 -17.11 2.55 17.31
C ASN A 90 -17.28 1.04 17.55
N PHE A 91 -16.57 0.20 16.80
CA PHE A 91 -16.66 -1.25 16.91
C PHE A 91 -16.24 -1.75 18.31
N ALA A 92 -17.06 -2.60 18.91
CA ALA A 92 -16.90 -3.00 20.32
C ALA A 92 -15.55 -3.69 20.61
N ASP A 93 -15.14 -4.61 19.73
CA ASP A 93 -13.95 -5.44 19.93
C ASP A 93 -12.67 -4.83 19.32
N LYS A 94 -12.71 -3.56 18.86
CA LYS A 94 -11.58 -2.93 18.15
C LYS A 94 -10.27 -2.98 18.93
N ASN A 95 -10.31 -2.72 20.24
CA ASN A 95 -9.10 -2.67 21.06
C ASN A 95 -8.42 -4.05 21.18
N GLU A 96 -9.19 -5.13 21.26
CA GLU A 96 -8.66 -6.49 21.25
C GLU A 96 -7.99 -6.81 19.91
N LEU A 97 -8.68 -6.49 18.78
CA LEU A 97 -8.14 -6.72 17.45
C LEU A 97 -6.88 -5.91 17.19
N ILE A 98 -6.86 -4.64 17.57
CA ILE A 98 -5.69 -3.75 17.42
C ILE A 98 -4.53 -4.26 18.26
N SER A 99 -4.76 -4.71 19.49
CA SER A 99 -3.70 -5.30 20.34
C SER A 99 -3.03 -6.50 19.66
N LYS A 100 -3.82 -7.39 19.02
CA LYS A 100 -3.31 -8.54 18.27
C LYS A 100 -2.57 -8.11 16.99
N ILE A 101 -3.02 -7.05 16.30
CA ILE A 101 -2.30 -6.47 15.16
C ILE A 101 -0.95 -5.93 15.62
N CYS A 102 -0.90 -5.16 16.70
CA CYS A 102 0.33 -4.61 17.27
C CYS A 102 1.35 -5.70 17.65
N ALA A 103 0.86 -6.85 18.11
CA ALA A 103 1.70 -8.01 18.44
C ALA A 103 2.16 -8.82 17.21
N GLY A 104 1.67 -8.52 16.01
CA GLY A 104 1.94 -9.31 14.80
C GLY A 104 1.16 -10.62 14.70
N GLU A 105 0.20 -10.84 15.59
CA GLU A 105 -0.57 -12.09 15.70
C GLU A 105 -1.84 -12.11 14.82
N MET A 106 -2.26 -10.96 14.29
CA MET A 106 -3.48 -10.83 13.51
C MET A 106 -3.27 -10.04 12.22
N HIS A 107 -3.77 -10.60 11.11
CA HIS A 107 -3.86 -9.93 9.82
C HIS A 107 -5.32 -9.71 9.47
N ILE A 108 -5.64 -8.49 9.06
CA ILE A 108 -6.99 -8.11 8.63
C ILE A 108 -6.86 -7.45 7.26
N SER A 109 -7.67 -7.90 6.31
CA SER A 109 -7.68 -7.34 4.95
C SER A 109 -8.99 -6.64 4.65
N PHE A 110 -8.91 -5.51 3.95
CA PHE A 110 -10.08 -4.75 3.53
C PHE A 110 -10.51 -5.15 2.12
N ALA A 111 -11.67 -5.79 2.02
CA ALA A 111 -12.31 -6.25 0.80
C ALA A 111 -13.34 -5.21 0.32
N TYR A 112 -12.91 -4.27 -0.53
CA TYR A 112 -13.75 -3.17 -1.02
C TYR A 112 -13.94 -3.19 -2.53
N ALA A 113 -12.91 -3.55 -3.29
CA ALA A 113 -12.91 -3.45 -4.75
C ALA A 113 -13.82 -4.50 -5.40
N GLU A 114 -14.52 -4.12 -6.45
CA GLU A 114 -15.39 -4.99 -7.26
C GLU A 114 -15.10 -4.81 -8.74
N VAL A 115 -15.39 -5.84 -9.52
CA VAL A 115 -15.26 -5.81 -10.99
C VAL A 115 -16.14 -4.68 -11.56
N ASN A 116 -15.59 -3.91 -12.48
CA ASN A 116 -16.27 -2.78 -13.16
C ASN A 116 -16.63 -1.58 -12.26
N LYS A 117 -16.13 -1.50 -11.04
CA LYS A 117 -16.28 -0.36 -10.14
C LYS A 117 -14.97 0.46 -10.09
N THR A 118 -14.70 1.23 -11.12
CA THR A 118 -13.46 1.98 -11.30
C THR A 118 -13.25 3.02 -10.21
N TYR A 119 -12.66 2.64 -9.08
CA TYR A 119 -12.32 3.51 -7.95
C TYR A 119 -13.50 4.22 -7.26
N ASP A 120 -14.73 3.80 -7.54
CA ASP A 120 -15.91 4.24 -6.81
C ASP A 120 -16.17 3.30 -5.62
N TYR A 121 -15.68 3.68 -4.46
CA TYR A 121 -15.75 2.87 -3.24
C TYR A 121 -17.11 2.93 -2.55
N SER A 122 -17.98 3.86 -2.95
CA SER A 122 -19.34 4.02 -2.40
C SER A 122 -20.38 3.17 -3.14
N SER A 123 -20.10 2.81 -4.40
CA SER A 123 -20.99 1.99 -5.23
C SER A 123 -20.63 0.51 -5.13
N VAL A 124 -21.36 -0.25 -4.33
CA VAL A 124 -21.05 -1.64 -3.97
C VAL A 124 -22.17 -2.56 -4.44
N ASN A 125 -21.84 -3.69 -5.08
CA ASN A 125 -22.80 -4.73 -5.50
C ASN A 125 -22.93 -5.88 -4.47
N THR A 126 -21.93 -6.07 -3.60
CA THR A 126 -22.00 -7.01 -2.49
C THR A 126 -23.13 -6.58 -1.55
N THR A 127 -24.01 -7.50 -1.19
CA THR A 127 -25.23 -7.20 -0.43
C THR A 127 -25.27 -7.95 0.90
N LEU A 128 -25.79 -7.28 1.91
CA LEU A 128 -26.19 -7.85 3.19
C LEU A 128 -27.72 -7.74 3.26
N ASP A 129 -28.43 -8.86 3.25
CA ASP A 129 -29.88 -8.82 3.27
C ASP A 129 -30.45 -8.52 4.68
N SER A 130 -31.79 -8.41 4.78
CA SER A 130 -32.48 -8.13 6.05
C SER A 130 -32.31 -9.24 7.11
N SER A 131 -31.88 -10.44 6.70
CA SER A 131 -31.56 -11.57 7.58
C SER A 131 -30.08 -11.66 7.91
N ASN A 132 -29.30 -10.62 7.60
CA ASN A 132 -27.83 -10.54 7.75
C ASN A 132 -27.07 -11.63 6.95
N VAL A 133 -27.55 -11.99 5.76
CA VAL A 133 -26.85 -12.91 4.86
C VAL A 133 -26.05 -12.10 3.83
N LEU A 134 -24.73 -12.29 3.83
CA LEU A 134 -23.80 -11.62 2.93
C LEU A 134 -23.62 -12.43 1.64
N ASN A 135 -23.78 -11.76 0.50
CA ASN A 135 -23.54 -12.30 -0.84
C ASN A 135 -22.81 -11.31 -1.73
N GLY A 136 -21.85 -11.79 -2.52
CA GLY A 136 -21.11 -10.96 -3.47
C GLY A 136 -19.70 -11.43 -3.73
N THR A 137 -18.94 -10.63 -4.47
CA THR A 137 -17.54 -10.94 -4.80
C THR A 137 -16.69 -9.67 -4.71
N LYS A 138 -15.54 -9.77 -4.08
CA LYS A 138 -14.53 -8.74 -3.98
C LYS A 138 -13.27 -9.16 -4.74
N THR A 139 -12.63 -8.21 -5.39
CA THR A 139 -11.43 -8.45 -6.18
C THR A 139 -10.27 -7.61 -5.63
N LEU A 140 -9.03 -7.99 -5.96
CA LEU A 140 -7.82 -7.26 -5.52
C LEU A 140 -7.74 -7.01 -4.02
N VAL A 141 -8.15 -7.98 -3.21
CA VAL A 141 -8.04 -7.91 -1.76
C VAL A 141 -6.57 -8.14 -1.37
N LEU A 142 -5.89 -7.09 -0.98
CA LEU A 142 -4.48 -7.14 -0.58
C LEU A 142 -4.30 -8.08 0.61
N ASN A 143 -3.37 -9.04 0.51
CA ASN A 143 -3.06 -10.03 1.54
C ASN A 143 -4.28 -10.85 2.01
N GLY A 144 -5.26 -11.06 1.13
CA GLY A 144 -6.47 -11.81 1.47
C GLY A 144 -6.19 -13.25 1.89
N SER A 145 -5.21 -13.92 1.25
CA SER A 145 -4.80 -15.30 1.54
C SER A 145 -4.36 -15.54 3.00
N ASN A 146 -3.75 -14.54 3.62
CA ASN A 146 -3.19 -14.62 4.96
C ASN A 146 -4.05 -13.88 6.00
N ALA A 147 -5.19 -13.34 5.60
CA ALA A 147 -6.07 -12.62 6.51
C ALA A 147 -6.80 -13.58 7.45
N HIS A 148 -6.71 -13.32 8.74
CA HIS A 148 -7.54 -13.99 9.75
C HIS A 148 -8.98 -13.47 9.72
N LYS A 149 -9.12 -12.15 9.47
CA LYS A 149 -10.42 -11.50 9.34
C LYS A 149 -10.48 -10.61 8.09
N LEU A 150 -11.66 -10.44 7.57
CA LEU A 150 -11.97 -9.57 6.44
C LEU A 150 -12.90 -8.44 6.89
N ILE A 151 -12.53 -7.19 6.59
CA ILE A 151 -13.48 -6.09 6.59
C ILE A 151 -14.08 -6.04 5.18
N VAL A 152 -15.40 -6.07 5.06
CA VAL A 152 -16.08 -6.09 3.77
C VAL A 152 -17.04 -4.91 3.66
N SER A 153 -16.94 -4.15 2.57
CA SER A 153 -17.95 -3.17 2.22
C SER A 153 -19.12 -3.85 1.52
N CYS A 154 -20.34 -3.60 1.96
CA CYS A 154 -21.57 -4.13 1.35
C CYS A 154 -22.70 -3.11 1.43
N THR A 155 -23.83 -3.39 0.80
CA THR A 155 -25.04 -2.57 0.91
C THR A 155 -26.13 -3.35 1.65
N LYS A 156 -26.81 -2.68 2.60
CA LYS A 156 -28.01 -3.20 3.28
C LYS A 156 -29.11 -2.16 3.16
N ASP A 157 -30.26 -2.54 2.59
CA ASP A 157 -31.39 -1.64 2.36
C ASP A 157 -31.05 -0.33 1.61
N GLY A 158 -30.02 -0.40 0.74
CA GLY A 158 -29.54 0.74 -0.06
C GLY A 158 -28.51 1.63 0.65
N GLU A 159 -28.16 1.35 1.89
CA GLU A 159 -27.09 2.03 2.62
C GLU A 159 -25.79 1.24 2.58
N LEU A 160 -24.65 1.95 2.57
CA LEU A 160 -23.33 1.37 2.68
C LEU A 160 -23.09 0.87 4.11
N VAL A 161 -22.60 -0.36 4.23
CA VAL A 161 -22.30 -1.01 5.51
C VAL A 161 -20.90 -1.60 5.45
N LEU A 162 -20.16 -1.48 6.54
CA LEU A 162 -18.90 -2.19 6.78
C LEU A 162 -19.17 -3.31 7.78
N VAL A 163 -18.79 -4.53 7.39
CA VAL A 163 -18.84 -5.70 8.27
C VAL A 163 -17.46 -6.31 8.45
N ILE A 164 -17.23 -6.97 9.58
CA ILE A 164 -16.02 -7.77 9.83
C ILE A 164 -16.42 -9.22 10.06
N LEU A 165 -15.67 -10.15 9.47
CA LEU A 165 -15.93 -11.59 9.60
C LEU A 165 -14.61 -12.38 9.57
N ASP A 166 -14.66 -13.60 10.08
CA ASP A 166 -13.51 -14.52 9.97
C ASP A 166 -13.36 -14.99 8.52
N SER A 167 -12.13 -15.09 8.05
CA SER A 167 -11.86 -15.45 6.66
C SER A 167 -12.17 -16.90 6.31
N ASP A 168 -12.33 -17.76 7.32
CA ASP A 168 -12.65 -19.19 7.22
C ASP A 168 -14.14 -19.53 7.48
N MET A 169 -15.00 -18.51 7.56
CA MET A 169 -16.45 -18.74 7.73
C MET A 169 -17.06 -19.54 6.56
N ASP A 170 -18.04 -20.34 6.87
CA ASP A 170 -18.82 -21.08 5.87
C ASP A 170 -19.40 -20.11 4.83
N GLY A 171 -19.18 -20.41 3.55
CA GLY A 171 -19.62 -19.60 2.42
C GLY A 171 -18.58 -18.57 1.96
N VAL A 172 -17.43 -18.45 2.60
CA VAL A 172 -16.29 -17.66 2.12
C VAL A 172 -15.39 -18.53 1.27
N SER A 173 -15.06 -18.09 0.07
CA SER A 173 -14.09 -18.77 -0.80
C SER A 173 -13.12 -17.78 -1.38
N MET A 174 -11.84 -18.18 -1.51
CA MET A 174 -10.74 -17.32 -1.97
C MET A 174 -10.00 -17.95 -3.13
N ASN A 175 -9.67 -17.11 -4.12
CA ASN A 175 -8.74 -17.42 -5.19
C ASN A 175 -7.58 -16.43 -5.13
N SER A 176 -6.40 -16.90 -4.70
CA SER A 176 -5.25 -16.04 -4.45
C SER A 176 -4.29 -16.04 -5.63
N PHE A 177 -3.64 -14.91 -5.86
CA PHE A 177 -2.67 -14.69 -6.93
C PHE A 177 -1.65 -13.62 -6.52
N SER A 178 -0.49 -13.65 -7.15
CA SER A 178 0.54 -12.61 -6.94
C SER A 178 0.39 -11.52 -8.00
N THR A 179 0.55 -10.27 -7.58
CA THR A 179 0.63 -9.12 -8.47
C THR A 179 2.01 -9.04 -9.15
N VAL A 180 2.15 -8.17 -10.14
CA VAL A 180 3.39 -8.03 -10.92
C VAL A 180 4.61 -7.64 -10.07
N ASP A 181 4.41 -7.00 -8.93
CA ASP A 181 5.43 -6.59 -7.96
C ASP A 181 5.65 -7.62 -6.84
N GLY A 182 4.98 -8.78 -6.91
CA GLY A 182 5.15 -9.90 -5.98
C GLY A 182 4.29 -9.83 -4.72
N GLN A 183 3.37 -8.85 -4.61
CA GLN A 183 2.45 -8.82 -3.48
C GLN A 183 1.31 -9.83 -3.64
N SER A 184 0.85 -10.40 -2.53
CA SER A 184 -0.30 -11.29 -2.51
C SER A 184 -1.62 -10.53 -2.59
N CYS A 185 -2.51 -11.01 -3.45
CA CYS A 185 -3.88 -10.55 -3.59
C CYS A 185 -4.85 -11.71 -3.71
N SER A 186 -6.11 -11.47 -3.40
CA SER A 186 -7.16 -12.48 -3.55
C SER A 186 -8.41 -11.89 -4.21
N GLU A 187 -9.10 -12.73 -4.96
CA GLU A 187 -10.52 -12.59 -5.26
C GLU A 187 -11.29 -13.40 -4.20
N ILE A 188 -12.27 -12.79 -3.55
CA ILE A 188 -13.02 -13.40 -2.46
C ILE A 188 -14.49 -13.36 -2.79
N SER A 189 -15.14 -14.53 -2.78
CA SER A 189 -16.57 -14.70 -2.98
C SER A 189 -17.27 -15.06 -1.68
N PHE A 190 -18.42 -14.47 -1.47
CA PHE A 190 -19.31 -14.66 -0.33
C PHE A 190 -20.62 -15.29 -0.83
N GLU A 191 -20.93 -16.49 -0.39
CA GLU A 191 -22.13 -17.23 -0.77
C GLU A 191 -22.93 -17.62 0.48
N ASN A 192 -24.02 -16.90 0.75
CA ASN A 192 -24.90 -17.12 1.89
C ASN A 192 -24.18 -17.10 3.26
N VAL A 193 -23.20 -16.22 3.42
CA VAL A 193 -22.45 -16.07 4.68
C VAL A 193 -23.37 -15.43 5.73
N LYS A 194 -23.61 -16.12 6.83
CA LYS A 194 -24.52 -15.68 7.90
C LYS A 194 -23.78 -14.83 8.92
N LEU A 195 -24.18 -13.59 9.03
CA LEU A 195 -23.64 -12.64 9.99
C LEU A 195 -24.66 -12.34 11.11
N THR A 196 -24.23 -11.62 12.11
CA THR A 196 -25.06 -11.04 13.18
C THR A 196 -24.80 -9.54 13.24
N ASP A 197 -25.57 -8.80 14.01
CA ASP A 197 -25.36 -7.36 14.17
C ASP A 197 -24.00 -7.04 14.81
N ASP A 198 -23.43 -7.97 15.58
CA ASP A 198 -22.08 -7.83 16.17
C ASP A 198 -20.96 -7.81 15.12
N HIS A 199 -21.23 -8.22 13.88
CA HIS A 199 -20.27 -8.12 12.78
C HIS A 199 -20.25 -6.73 12.12
N VAL A 200 -21.21 -5.87 12.43
CA VAL A 200 -21.31 -4.54 11.80
C VAL A 200 -20.34 -3.56 12.47
N ILE A 201 -19.42 -3.01 11.67
CA ILE A 201 -18.47 -1.97 12.13
C ILE A 201 -19.13 -0.60 12.10
N ALA A 202 -19.75 -0.26 10.98
CA ALA A 202 -20.36 1.05 10.72
C ALA A 202 -21.38 0.96 9.57
N SER A 203 -22.27 1.95 9.47
CA SER A 203 -23.24 2.08 8.38
C SER A 203 -23.42 3.53 7.94
N GLY A 204 -23.98 3.72 6.73
CA GLY A 204 -24.29 5.03 6.17
C GLY A 204 -23.08 5.97 6.06
N ASP A 205 -23.22 7.19 6.53
CA ASP A 205 -22.18 8.22 6.46
C ASP A 205 -20.93 7.86 7.24
N GLU A 206 -21.05 7.17 8.38
CA GLU A 206 -19.91 6.73 9.17
C GLU A 206 -19.06 5.72 8.37
N ALA A 207 -19.69 4.72 7.76
CA ALA A 207 -19.01 3.74 6.92
C ALA A 207 -18.31 4.42 5.72
N ASN A 208 -18.99 5.37 5.07
CA ASN A 208 -18.42 6.12 3.95
C ASN A 208 -17.19 6.94 4.36
N ASN A 209 -17.24 7.62 5.51
CA ASN A 209 -16.12 8.41 6.01
C ASN A 209 -14.94 7.54 6.41
N LEU A 210 -15.17 6.40 7.08
CA LEU A 210 -14.12 5.44 7.42
C LEU A 210 -13.39 4.91 6.18
N ILE A 211 -14.13 4.54 5.14
CA ILE A 211 -13.54 4.10 3.86
C ILE A 211 -12.71 5.21 3.24
N LYS A 212 -13.31 6.39 3.09
CA LYS A 212 -12.67 7.55 2.46
C LYS A 212 -11.36 7.93 3.15
N ASP A 213 -11.35 7.99 4.47
CA ASP A 213 -10.18 8.34 5.26
C ASP A 213 -9.09 7.27 5.17
N SER A 214 -9.46 5.98 5.27
CA SER A 214 -8.51 4.87 5.15
C SER A 214 -7.88 4.79 3.77
N ILE A 215 -8.66 4.94 2.71
CA ILE A 215 -8.16 4.98 1.32
C ILE A 215 -7.26 6.20 1.10
N ASN A 216 -7.62 7.37 1.65
CA ASN A 216 -6.78 8.57 1.53
C ASN A 216 -5.42 8.39 2.23
N LEU A 217 -5.42 7.83 3.44
CA LEU A 217 -4.17 7.52 4.17
C LEU A 217 -3.33 6.47 3.42
N ALA A 218 -3.96 5.40 2.93
CA ALA A 218 -3.28 4.38 2.13
C ALA A 218 -2.71 4.95 0.82
N THR A 219 -3.43 5.88 0.17
CA THR A 219 -2.94 6.59 -1.03
C THR A 219 -1.72 7.43 -0.72
N LEU A 220 -1.68 8.12 0.43
CA LEU A 220 -0.51 8.86 0.90
C LEU A 220 0.67 7.89 1.14
N CYS A 221 0.44 6.77 1.83
CA CYS A 221 1.47 5.77 2.14
C CYS A 221 2.10 5.17 0.88
N VAL A 222 1.30 4.71 -0.09
CA VAL A 222 1.86 4.17 -1.35
C VAL A 222 2.52 5.25 -2.20
N SER A 223 2.11 6.52 -2.04
CA SER A 223 2.78 7.63 -2.71
C SER A 223 4.13 7.93 -2.07
N ALA A 224 4.26 7.83 -0.75
CA ALA A 224 5.53 7.93 -0.04
C ALA A 224 6.48 6.78 -0.44
N GLU A 225 5.95 5.55 -0.54
CA GLU A 225 6.67 4.39 -1.07
C GLU A 225 7.23 4.67 -2.48
N ALA A 226 6.42 5.25 -3.37
CA ALA A 226 6.85 5.64 -4.71
C ALA A 226 7.97 6.69 -4.69
N VAL A 227 7.93 7.67 -3.78
CA VAL A 227 9.00 8.67 -3.64
C VAL A 227 10.32 8.00 -3.23
N GLY A 228 10.30 7.07 -2.28
CA GLY A 228 11.47 6.26 -1.90
C GLY A 228 12.02 5.43 -3.07
N LEU A 229 11.13 4.85 -3.86
CA LEU A 229 11.45 4.13 -5.10
C LEU A 229 12.15 5.02 -6.13
N MET A 230 11.63 6.23 -6.39
CA MET A 230 12.21 7.20 -7.34
C MET A 230 13.62 7.61 -6.92
N GLU A 231 13.83 7.88 -5.64
CA GLU A 231 15.14 8.18 -5.07
C GLU A 231 16.12 7.01 -5.30
N SER A 232 15.70 5.77 -5.01
CA SER A 232 16.53 4.58 -5.23
C SER A 232 16.82 4.32 -6.69
N CYS A 233 15.86 4.50 -7.60
CA CYS A 233 16.07 4.41 -9.04
C CYS A 233 17.17 5.36 -9.50
N TYR A 234 17.12 6.61 -9.05
CA TYR A 234 18.12 7.62 -9.40
C TYR A 234 19.52 7.24 -8.88
N PHE A 235 19.68 6.98 -7.57
CA PHE A 235 20.99 6.71 -6.97
C PHE A 235 21.61 5.43 -7.53
N LYS A 236 20.87 4.34 -7.65
CA LYS A 236 21.37 3.07 -8.21
C LYS A 236 21.77 3.22 -9.67
N THR A 237 21.01 4.00 -10.45
CA THR A 237 21.35 4.28 -11.86
C THR A 237 22.61 5.13 -11.96
N LEU A 238 22.77 6.14 -11.11
CA LEU A 238 23.98 6.96 -11.05
C LEU A 238 25.24 6.11 -10.74
N GLU A 239 25.18 5.25 -9.74
CA GLU A 239 26.30 4.37 -9.38
C GLU A 239 26.59 3.34 -10.48
N TYR A 240 25.56 2.73 -11.06
CA TYR A 240 25.75 1.80 -12.18
C TYR A 240 26.43 2.47 -13.38
N THR A 241 26.00 3.67 -13.77
CA THR A 241 26.56 4.38 -14.94
C THR A 241 28.00 4.85 -14.71
N LYS A 242 28.41 5.14 -13.46
CA LYS A 242 29.80 5.42 -13.09
C LYS A 242 30.69 4.18 -13.18
N GLY A 243 30.17 3.01 -12.81
CA GLY A 243 30.93 1.75 -12.86
C GLY A 243 30.95 1.07 -14.21
N ARG A 244 29.97 1.34 -15.08
CA ARG A 244 29.84 0.68 -16.39
C ARG A 244 30.66 1.38 -17.47
N GLU A 245 31.64 0.68 -18.02
CA GLU A 245 32.47 1.20 -19.11
C GLU A 245 32.02 0.70 -20.47
N GLN A 246 31.92 1.61 -21.44
CA GLN A 246 31.72 1.35 -22.86
C GLN A 246 32.43 2.44 -23.68
N PHE A 247 32.88 2.08 -24.87
CA PHE A 247 33.60 3.02 -25.75
C PHE A 247 34.83 3.66 -25.08
N GLY A 248 35.52 2.92 -24.20
CA GLY A 248 36.76 3.33 -23.54
C GLY A 248 36.59 4.29 -22.33
N GLN A 249 35.38 4.48 -21.83
CA GLN A 249 35.11 5.32 -20.66
C GLN A 249 33.83 4.90 -19.92
N PRO A 250 33.65 5.34 -18.64
CA PRO A 250 32.37 5.21 -17.95
C PRO A 250 31.22 5.84 -18.75
N ILE A 251 30.06 5.13 -18.80
CA ILE A 251 28.92 5.64 -19.58
C ILE A 251 28.32 6.91 -18.96
N SER A 252 28.57 7.19 -17.68
CA SER A 252 28.20 8.45 -17.03
C SER A 252 28.87 9.69 -17.63
N ASN A 253 29.95 9.53 -18.44
CA ASN A 253 30.61 10.65 -19.10
C ASN A 253 29.88 11.12 -20.38
N PHE A 254 28.91 10.35 -20.87
CA PHE A 254 28.11 10.77 -22.03
C PHE A 254 27.05 11.77 -21.62
N GLN A 255 27.09 12.97 -22.18
CA GLN A 255 26.21 14.08 -21.82
C GLN A 255 24.70 13.73 -21.93
N VAL A 256 24.32 12.95 -22.94
CA VAL A 256 22.92 12.51 -23.11
C VAL A 256 22.42 11.68 -21.92
N LEU A 257 23.28 10.86 -21.30
CA LEU A 257 22.93 10.07 -20.12
C LEU A 257 22.91 10.94 -18.85
N GLN A 258 23.80 11.93 -18.76
CA GLN A 258 23.78 12.92 -17.68
C GLN A 258 22.47 13.69 -17.67
N HIS A 259 21.98 14.18 -18.80
CA HIS A 259 20.70 14.87 -18.88
C HIS A 259 19.54 14.00 -18.40
N ARG A 260 19.46 12.73 -18.83
CA ARG A 260 18.43 11.80 -18.37
C ARG A 260 18.47 11.57 -16.85
N MET A 261 19.65 11.42 -16.28
CA MET A 261 19.80 11.28 -14.82
C MET A 261 19.43 12.56 -14.07
N VAL A 262 19.75 13.74 -14.63
CA VAL A 262 19.30 15.03 -14.07
C VAL A 262 17.79 15.14 -14.08
N ASP A 263 17.11 14.72 -15.17
CA ASP A 263 15.66 14.71 -15.23
C ASP A 263 15.06 13.77 -14.17
N MET A 264 15.62 12.56 -13.99
CA MET A 264 15.20 11.63 -12.92
C MET A 264 15.34 12.26 -11.52
N PHE A 265 16.44 12.98 -11.28
CA PHE A 265 16.67 13.68 -10.01
C PHE A 265 15.64 14.79 -9.77
N ILE A 266 15.39 15.63 -10.78
CA ILE A 266 14.38 16.71 -10.71
C ILE A 266 12.99 16.14 -10.39
N GLU A 267 12.56 15.09 -11.10
CA GLU A 267 11.28 14.45 -10.87
C GLU A 267 11.15 13.87 -9.45
N SER A 268 12.23 13.29 -8.91
CA SER A 268 12.27 12.78 -7.54
C SER A 268 12.15 13.89 -6.49
N GLU A 269 12.86 15.01 -6.66
CA GLU A 269 12.81 16.16 -5.74
C GLU A 269 11.44 16.87 -5.76
N LEU A 270 10.81 16.97 -6.93
CA LEU A 270 9.45 17.49 -7.05
C LEU A 270 8.43 16.56 -6.38
N ALA A 271 8.54 15.25 -6.57
CA ALA A 271 7.70 14.26 -5.90
C ALA A 271 7.84 14.35 -4.37
N LYS A 272 9.07 14.50 -3.86
CA LYS A 272 9.36 14.67 -2.44
C LYS A 272 8.75 15.95 -1.87
N SER A 273 8.80 17.04 -2.61
CA SER A 273 8.19 18.32 -2.21
C SER A 273 6.66 18.20 -2.11
N LEU A 274 6.01 17.51 -3.06
CA LEU A 274 4.59 17.23 -3.02
C LEU A 274 4.22 16.28 -1.87
N LEU A 275 5.05 15.28 -1.57
CA LEU A 275 4.85 14.39 -0.41
C LEU A 275 4.88 15.17 0.90
N ILE A 276 5.86 16.05 1.10
CA ILE A 276 5.95 16.88 2.29
C ILE A 276 4.67 17.71 2.46
N LYS A 277 4.17 18.31 1.40
CA LYS A 277 2.91 19.07 1.47
C LYS A 277 1.73 18.16 1.82
N ALA A 278 1.55 17.04 1.13
CA ALA A 278 0.43 16.13 1.34
C ALA A 278 0.43 15.53 2.76
N MET A 279 1.59 15.07 3.28
CA MET A 279 1.65 14.49 4.62
C MET A 279 1.33 15.51 5.72
N LEU A 280 1.73 16.78 5.57
CA LEU A 280 1.40 17.85 6.51
C LEU A 280 -0.11 18.15 6.51
N GLU A 281 -0.75 18.19 5.33
CA GLU A 281 -2.19 18.39 5.23
C GLU A 281 -3.00 17.26 5.87
N VAL A 282 -2.58 16.00 5.63
CA VAL A 282 -3.21 14.82 6.26
C VAL A 282 -2.98 14.83 7.77
N ASN A 283 -1.76 15.13 8.22
CA ASN A 283 -1.41 15.17 9.64
C ASN A 283 -2.21 16.22 10.41
N ASN A 284 -2.46 17.36 9.78
CA ASN A 284 -3.24 18.46 10.34
C ASN A 284 -4.77 18.29 10.13
N LYS A 285 -5.22 17.22 9.48
CA LYS A 285 -6.63 16.95 9.14
C LYS A 285 -7.30 18.16 8.43
N SER A 286 -6.57 18.77 7.48
CA SER A 286 -7.07 19.94 6.77
C SER A 286 -8.14 19.57 5.75
N ASP A 287 -9.03 20.51 5.42
CA ASP A 287 -10.08 20.35 4.40
C ASP A 287 -9.49 20.07 3.00
N GLU A 288 -8.24 20.48 2.75
CA GLU A 288 -7.53 20.31 1.49
C GLU A 288 -6.74 18.97 1.41
N MET A 289 -6.74 18.13 2.47
CA MET A 289 -5.90 16.93 2.54
C MET A 289 -6.13 15.96 1.36
N TYR A 290 -7.38 15.72 0.96
CA TYR A 290 -7.71 14.80 -0.15
C TYR A 290 -7.18 15.33 -1.48
N LYS A 291 -7.26 16.65 -1.70
CA LYS A 291 -6.75 17.31 -2.90
C LYS A 291 -5.23 17.22 -3.00
N HIS A 292 -4.51 17.44 -1.90
CA HIS A 292 -3.05 17.35 -1.89
C HIS A 292 -2.55 15.91 -2.05
N VAL A 293 -3.23 14.93 -1.46
CA VAL A 293 -2.92 13.50 -1.68
C VAL A 293 -3.19 13.12 -3.14
N SER A 294 -4.30 13.58 -3.73
CA SER A 294 -4.61 13.34 -5.14
C SER A 294 -3.60 14.01 -6.09
N ALA A 295 -3.15 15.23 -5.78
CA ALA A 295 -2.12 15.91 -6.56
C ALA A 295 -0.80 15.13 -6.54
N LEU A 296 -0.35 14.67 -5.38
CA LEU A 296 0.82 13.82 -5.23
C LEU A 296 0.67 12.52 -6.02
N LYS A 297 -0.45 11.79 -5.82
CA LYS A 297 -0.69 10.49 -6.46
C LYS A 297 -0.75 10.61 -7.99
N SER A 298 -1.38 11.67 -8.52
CA SER A 298 -1.40 11.96 -9.95
C SER A 298 0.01 12.21 -10.48
N TYR A 299 0.82 12.98 -9.76
CA TYR A 299 2.19 13.29 -10.15
C TYR A 299 3.07 12.05 -10.20
N ILE A 300 3.15 11.29 -9.09
CA ILE A 300 4.02 10.12 -9.00
C ILE A 300 3.62 9.00 -9.96
N GLY A 301 2.34 8.86 -10.27
CA GLY A 301 1.86 7.86 -11.23
C GLY A 301 2.36 8.10 -12.66
N LYS A 302 2.72 9.33 -13.03
CA LYS A 302 3.33 9.69 -14.31
C LYS A 302 4.85 9.75 -14.24
N SER A 303 5.36 10.62 -13.36
CA SER A 303 6.80 10.88 -13.23
C SER A 303 7.56 9.67 -12.69
N GLY A 304 6.99 8.95 -11.71
CA GLY A 304 7.61 7.76 -11.14
C GLY A 304 7.76 6.62 -12.16
N LYS A 305 6.72 6.34 -12.95
CA LYS A 305 6.82 5.35 -14.05
C LYS A 305 7.84 5.78 -15.10
N THR A 306 7.92 7.07 -15.40
CA THR A 306 8.92 7.59 -16.35
C THR A 306 10.32 7.41 -15.80
N SER A 307 10.58 7.81 -14.55
CA SER A 307 11.88 7.65 -13.89
C SER A 307 12.31 6.17 -13.79
N ALA A 308 11.39 5.27 -13.43
CA ALA A 308 11.70 3.84 -13.38
C ALA A 308 12.01 3.24 -14.76
N LYS A 309 11.30 3.66 -15.83
CA LYS A 309 11.61 3.27 -17.22
C LYS A 309 12.97 3.80 -17.67
N GLU A 310 13.32 5.03 -17.31
CA GLU A 310 14.63 5.62 -17.58
C GLU A 310 15.74 4.84 -16.87
N ALA A 311 15.53 4.44 -15.62
CA ALA A 311 16.47 3.59 -14.89
C ALA A 311 16.71 2.26 -15.62
N VAL A 312 15.64 1.56 -16.02
CA VAL A 312 15.74 0.32 -16.82
C VAL A 312 16.52 0.56 -18.10
N GLN A 313 16.19 1.64 -18.85
CA GLN A 313 16.87 1.96 -20.10
C GLN A 313 18.35 2.23 -19.93
N LEU A 314 18.75 2.96 -18.86
CA LEU A 314 20.15 3.30 -18.57
C LEU A 314 20.97 2.08 -18.11
N HIS A 315 20.34 1.06 -17.56
CA HIS A 315 20.97 -0.24 -17.25
C HIS A 315 21.04 -1.17 -18.46
N GLY A 316 20.32 -0.87 -19.56
CA GLY A 316 20.28 -1.70 -20.75
C GLY A 316 19.74 -3.10 -20.48
N GLY A 317 20.36 -4.14 -21.04
CA GLY A 317 19.93 -5.54 -20.83
C GLY A 317 19.88 -5.97 -19.36
N MET A 318 20.75 -5.42 -18.51
CA MET A 318 20.74 -5.70 -17.07
C MET A 318 19.50 -5.14 -16.36
N GLY A 319 18.93 -4.04 -16.86
CA GLY A 319 17.74 -3.41 -16.28
C GLY A 319 16.45 -4.23 -16.41
N VAL A 320 16.43 -5.23 -17.30
CA VAL A 320 15.29 -6.17 -17.46
C VAL A 320 15.59 -7.56 -16.87
N SER A 321 16.78 -7.76 -16.30
CA SER A 321 17.13 -8.99 -15.58
C SER A 321 16.44 -9.02 -14.22
N GLU A 322 15.99 -10.21 -13.79
CA GLU A 322 15.47 -10.43 -12.44
C GLU A 322 16.58 -10.38 -11.37
N GLU A 323 17.85 -10.31 -11.77
CA GLU A 323 19.00 -10.24 -10.85
C GLU A 323 19.24 -8.84 -10.27
N LEU A 324 18.61 -7.80 -10.83
CA LEU A 324 18.76 -6.42 -10.37
C LEU A 324 17.42 -5.83 -9.91
N MET A 325 17.46 -5.07 -8.82
CA MET A 325 16.29 -4.39 -8.26
C MET A 325 15.60 -3.42 -9.23
N ILE A 326 16.28 -2.93 -10.25
CA ILE A 326 15.78 -1.87 -11.14
C ILE A 326 14.48 -2.31 -11.85
N GLY A 327 14.42 -3.54 -12.37
CA GLY A 327 13.19 -4.08 -12.96
C GLY A 327 12.06 -4.20 -11.96
N HIS A 328 12.37 -4.57 -10.72
CA HIS A 328 11.38 -4.69 -9.63
C HIS A 328 10.84 -3.33 -9.20
N TYR A 329 11.64 -2.27 -9.22
CA TYR A 329 11.16 -0.90 -8.98
C TYR A 329 10.14 -0.47 -10.04
N LEU A 330 10.36 -0.80 -11.33
CA LEU A 330 9.36 -0.52 -12.36
C LEU A 330 8.07 -1.30 -12.14
N LYS A 331 8.16 -2.59 -11.81
CA LYS A 331 6.99 -3.43 -11.49
C LYS A 331 6.19 -2.84 -10.33
N LYS A 332 6.87 -2.47 -9.24
CA LYS A 332 6.25 -1.85 -8.06
C LYS A 332 5.60 -0.50 -8.39
N MET A 333 6.27 0.34 -9.17
CA MET A 333 5.72 1.64 -9.59
C MET A 333 4.43 1.50 -10.43
N ILE A 334 4.35 0.46 -11.27
CA ILE A 334 3.14 0.16 -12.04
C ILE A 334 2.00 -0.26 -11.11
N SER A 335 2.27 -1.12 -10.11
CA SER A 335 1.29 -1.52 -9.11
C SER A 335 0.81 -0.33 -8.27
N ILE A 336 1.73 0.52 -7.81
CA ILE A 336 1.39 1.73 -7.04
C ILE A 336 0.48 2.66 -7.85
N ASP A 337 0.74 2.88 -9.14
CA ASP A 337 -0.14 3.72 -9.97
C ASP A 337 -1.57 3.15 -10.04
N ALA A 338 -1.73 1.82 -10.10
CA ALA A 338 -3.04 1.19 -10.18
C ALA A 338 -3.80 1.16 -8.84
N LEU A 339 -3.10 1.15 -7.70
CA LEU A 339 -3.73 1.08 -6.37
C LEU A 339 -4.43 2.41 -6.02
N PHE A 340 -5.65 2.32 -5.47
CA PHE A 340 -6.44 3.43 -4.92
C PHE A 340 -6.76 4.57 -5.90
N GLY A 341 -6.66 4.33 -7.18
CA GLY A 341 -6.82 5.31 -8.23
C GLY A 341 -5.53 5.58 -9.02
N ASN A 342 -5.63 5.55 -10.34
CA ASN A 342 -4.49 5.86 -11.20
C ASN A 342 -4.26 7.38 -11.32
N SER A 343 -3.15 7.74 -11.96
CA SER A 343 -2.76 9.14 -12.17
C SER A 343 -3.85 9.99 -12.82
N ASP A 344 -4.62 9.43 -13.78
CA ASP A 344 -5.68 10.18 -14.49
C ASP A 344 -6.95 10.30 -13.63
N PHE A 345 -7.27 9.30 -12.79
CA PHE A 345 -8.34 9.40 -11.82
C PHE A 345 -8.06 10.54 -10.83
N HIS A 346 -6.88 10.55 -10.22
CA HIS A 346 -6.49 11.58 -9.24
C HIS A 346 -6.36 12.97 -9.86
N LEU A 347 -5.94 13.09 -11.13
CA LEU A 347 -5.93 14.36 -11.82
C LEU A 347 -7.34 14.99 -11.91
N ARG A 348 -8.36 14.16 -12.19
CA ARG A 348 -9.77 14.62 -12.22
C ARG A 348 -10.33 15.02 -10.85
N GLN A 349 -9.72 14.58 -9.74
CA GLN A 349 -10.16 14.98 -8.39
C GLN A 349 -9.66 16.39 -8.00
N ILE A 350 -8.71 16.95 -8.72
CA ILE A 350 -8.08 18.24 -8.41
C ILE A 350 -8.41 19.35 -9.43
N THR A 351 -9.01 18.97 -10.56
CA THR A 351 -9.46 19.89 -11.62
C THR A 351 -10.96 20.12 -11.55
#